data_24161a505ae22ea8dc8e9bb9c4107ca1
#
_entry.id   24161a505ae22ea8dc8e9bb9c4107ca1
#
_cell.length_a   1.000
_cell.length_b   1.000
_cell.length_c   1.000
_cell.angle_alpha   90.00
_cell.angle_beta   90.00
_cell.angle_gamma   90.00
#
_symmetry.space_group_name_H-M   'P 1'
#
loop_
_entity.id
_entity.type
_entity.pdbx_description
1 polymer ?
#
loop_
_entity_poly.entity_id
_entity_poly.type
_entity_poly.pdbx_seq_one_letter_code
_entity_poly.pdbx_strand_id
1 'polypeptide(L)'
;MAYSKEVMDHFENPRNVGSLDKTKDNVGTGLVGAPECFSGDTLIHTPIQQYISLKDAYELRRGINVWSYNIPEQRYQFKTAKVIYSGKKELYTYEVEGRQLSVTNDHEFLTLEHGYRPINQIGINDFIRGVRAEIGTDYQDLFESAHKLIMLREDIDPVTEDCYTLQVEETNNYIVITHFDNEYYSGIVAKNCGDVMKLQIEVDENEKIVDAKFLTFGCGSALASSSLATEWVKDMTVDEALSIRNTDIVDELSLPPVKIHCSVLAEDAIKAAIADYRKKKQLKETQNV
;
A
#
# COMPACT_ATOMS: atom_id res chain seq x y z
N MET A 1 -4.44 20.66 3.44
CA MET A 1 -4.03 20.80 4.86
C MET A 1 -2.52 20.76 4.88
N ALA A 2 -1.88 21.73 5.55
CA ALA A 2 -0.42 21.69 5.72
C ALA A 2 -0.09 20.66 6.81
N TYR A 3 0.96 19.87 6.63
CA TYR A 3 1.52 19.01 7.67
C TYR A 3 2.11 19.87 8.81
N SER A 4 2.17 19.29 10.02
CA SER A 4 2.90 19.90 11.15
C SER A 4 4.39 20.04 10.83
N LYS A 5 5.10 20.85 11.62
CA LYS A 5 6.56 20.98 11.48
C LYS A 5 7.27 19.66 11.81
N GLU A 6 6.74 18.92 12.76
CA GLU A 6 7.24 17.62 13.22
C GLU A 6 7.12 16.58 12.10
N VAL A 7 5.97 16.51 11.43
CA VAL A 7 5.80 15.64 10.24
C VAL A 7 6.79 16.02 9.13
N MET A 8 6.93 17.34 8.85
CA MET A 8 7.85 17.80 7.80
C MET A 8 9.31 17.49 8.13
N ASP A 9 9.72 17.65 9.39
CA ASP A 9 11.08 17.32 9.83
C ASP A 9 11.39 15.83 9.66
N HIS A 10 10.52 14.95 10.14
CA HIS A 10 10.69 13.49 9.96
C HIS A 10 10.53 13.03 8.50
N PHE A 11 9.80 13.76 7.68
CA PHE A 11 9.66 13.48 6.26
C PHE A 11 10.91 13.89 5.46
N GLU A 12 11.44 15.09 5.69
CA GLU A 12 12.60 15.62 4.98
C GLU A 12 13.92 15.00 5.48
N ASN A 13 13.99 14.68 6.78
CA ASN A 13 15.16 14.13 7.44
C ASN A 13 14.81 12.83 8.19
N PRO A 14 14.36 11.76 7.52
CA PRO A 14 13.93 10.55 8.19
C PRO A 14 15.10 9.86 8.90
N ARG A 15 14.90 9.52 10.18
CA ARG A 15 15.87 8.86 11.04
C ARG A 15 15.73 7.35 10.88
N ASN A 16 16.88 6.65 10.96
CA ASN A 16 16.91 5.19 11.02
C ASN A 16 16.33 4.46 9.77
N VAL A 17 16.35 5.08 8.61
CA VAL A 17 15.98 4.42 7.35
C VAL A 17 16.97 3.30 7.05
N GLY A 18 16.48 2.12 6.67
CA GLY A 18 17.32 1.00 6.27
C GLY A 18 16.80 -0.35 6.75
N SER A 19 17.70 -1.33 6.79
CA SER A 19 17.39 -2.69 7.22
C SER A 19 18.50 -3.27 8.08
N LEU A 20 18.10 -4.10 9.03
CA LEU A 20 18.99 -4.97 9.82
C LEU A 20 19.03 -6.38 9.19
N ASP A 21 20.03 -7.16 9.56
CA ASP A 21 20.14 -8.56 9.13
C ASP A 21 19.09 -9.42 9.85
N LYS A 22 18.01 -9.75 9.12
CA LYS A 22 16.88 -10.54 9.63
C LYS A 22 17.25 -11.99 9.99
N THR A 23 18.45 -12.48 9.60
CA THR A 23 18.92 -13.84 9.92
C THR A 23 19.48 -13.97 11.33
N LYS A 24 19.80 -12.85 11.97
CA LYS A 24 20.27 -12.82 13.36
C LYS A 24 19.13 -13.14 14.33
N ASP A 25 19.39 -13.95 15.34
CA ASP A 25 18.40 -14.35 16.36
C ASP A 25 17.94 -13.20 17.25
N ASN A 26 18.80 -12.18 17.43
CA ASN A 26 18.50 -10.99 18.21
C ASN A 26 17.85 -9.85 17.38
N VAL A 27 17.51 -10.11 16.11
CA VAL A 27 16.81 -9.14 15.26
C VAL A 27 15.37 -9.56 15.07
N GLY A 28 14.45 -8.75 15.57
CA GLY A 28 13.02 -8.87 15.31
C GLY A 28 12.60 -8.06 14.09
N THR A 29 11.69 -8.60 13.29
CA THR A 29 11.17 -7.96 12.06
C THR A 29 9.65 -7.91 12.11
N GLY A 30 9.08 -6.72 12.12
CA GLY A 30 7.65 -6.47 11.90
C GLY A 30 7.43 -5.97 10.48
N LEU A 31 6.52 -6.62 9.76
CA LEU A 31 6.00 -6.15 8.47
C LEU A 31 4.50 -6.03 8.62
N VAL A 32 4.01 -4.83 8.51
CA VAL A 32 2.59 -4.51 8.69
C VAL A 32 2.09 -3.65 7.54
N GLY A 33 0.79 -3.53 7.46
CA GLY A 33 0.09 -3.04 6.29
C GLY A 33 -0.20 -4.22 5.37
N ALA A 34 -1.41 -4.31 4.90
CA ALA A 34 -1.75 -5.20 3.81
C ALA A 34 -1.69 -4.34 2.56
N PRO A 35 -0.62 -4.41 1.75
CA PRO A 35 -0.66 -3.75 0.48
C PRO A 35 -1.77 -4.43 -0.30
N GLU A 36 -2.87 -3.70 -0.48
CA GLU A 36 -3.87 -4.02 -1.47
C GLU A 36 -3.14 -4.12 -2.81
N CYS A 37 -3.27 -5.22 -3.52
CA CYS A 37 -2.46 -5.45 -4.71
C CYS A 37 -3.20 -6.27 -5.76
N PHE A 38 -2.64 -6.24 -6.95
CA PHE A 38 -3.12 -6.95 -8.14
C PHE A 38 -2.12 -8.01 -8.59
N SER A 39 -2.58 -8.93 -9.41
CA SER A 39 -1.71 -9.82 -10.19
C SER A 39 -0.75 -9.04 -11.09
N GLY A 40 0.37 -9.65 -11.43
CA GLY A 40 1.39 -9.00 -12.25
C GLY A 40 0.96 -8.70 -13.69
N ASP A 41 -0.03 -9.40 -14.21
CA ASP A 41 -0.60 -9.23 -15.55
C ASP A 41 -1.67 -8.12 -15.63
N THR A 42 -2.07 -7.55 -14.48
CA THR A 42 -3.01 -6.42 -14.43
C THR A 42 -2.45 -5.24 -15.21
N LEU A 43 -3.26 -4.71 -16.12
CA LEU A 43 -2.89 -3.61 -17.00
C LEU A 43 -3.23 -2.26 -16.36
N ILE A 44 -2.30 -1.32 -16.48
CA ILE A 44 -2.49 0.08 -16.07
C ILE A 44 -2.29 1.00 -17.26
N HIS A 45 -2.97 2.13 -17.23
CA HIS A 45 -2.91 3.08 -18.33
C HIS A 45 -1.74 4.06 -18.17
N THR A 46 -0.96 4.20 -19.26
CA THR A 46 0.18 5.14 -19.34
C THR A 46 0.05 6.06 -20.56
N PRO A 47 0.63 7.28 -20.51
CA PRO A 47 0.52 8.23 -21.63
C PRO A 47 1.30 7.82 -22.89
N ILE A 48 2.29 6.95 -22.77
CA ILE A 48 3.24 6.67 -23.87
C ILE A 48 2.88 5.37 -24.60
N GLN A 49 2.48 4.33 -23.84
CA GLN A 49 2.26 2.98 -24.38
C GLN A 49 0.79 2.56 -24.34
N GLN A 50 -0.13 3.49 -24.03
CA GLN A 50 -1.54 3.25 -23.73
C GLN A 50 -1.77 2.33 -22.53
N TYR A 51 -1.03 1.21 -22.41
CA TYR A 51 -1.09 0.31 -21.26
C TYR A 51 0.24 -0.44 -21.07
N ILE A 52 0.46 -0.89 -19.84
CA ILE A 52 1.58 -1.76 -19.44
C ILE A 52 1.12 -2.66 -18.30
N SER A 53 1.63 -3.88 -18.21
CA SER A 53 1.36 -4.73 -17.05
C SER A 53 2.12 -4.23 -15.81
N LEU A 54 1.58 -4.49 -14.63
CA LEU A 54 2.25 -4.12 -13.38
C LEU A 54 3.62 -4.76 -13.25
N LYS A 55 3.75 -6.03 -13.68
CA LYS A 55 5.02 -6.75 -13.68
C LYS A 55 6.04 -6.10 -14.61
N ASP A 56 5.67 -5.81 -15.87
CA ASP A 56 6.58 -5.17 -16.81
C ASP A 56 6.97 -3.76 -16.35
N ALA A 57 6.02 -3.01 -15.81
CA ALA A 57 6.29 -1.68 -15.25
C ALA A 57 7.26 -1.75 -14.06
N TYR A 58 7.17 -2.78 -13.21
CA TYR A 58 8.11 -3.02 -12.13
C TYR A 58 9.53 -3.31 -12.63
N GLU A 59 9.66 -4.10 -13.72
CA GLU A 59 10.96 -4.44 -14.32
C GLU A 59 11.67 -3.22 -14.95
N LEU A 60 10.95 -2.15 -15.27
CA LEU A 60 11.58 -0.89 -15.75
C LEU A 60 12.46 -0.23 -14.68
N ARG A 61 12.30 -0.57 -13.40
CA ARG A 61 13.08 -0.03 -12.26
C ARG A 61 13.11 1.49 -12.16
N ARG A 62 12.10 2.16 -12.69
CA ARG A 62 11.95 3.64 -12.71
C ARG A 62 10.50 4.04 -12.46
N GLY A 63 10.30 5.31 -12.13
CA GLY A 63 8.95 5.89 -12.09
C GLY A 63 8.34 5.91 -13.50
N ILE A 64 7.04 5.76 -13.53
CA ILE A 64 6.20 5.82 -14.73
C ILE A 64 5.09 6.86 -14.52
N ASN A 65 4.59 7.42 -15.61
CA ASN A 65 3.39 8.25 -15.55
C ASN A 65 2.15 7.38 -15.79
N VAL A 66 1.16 7.55 -14.94
CA VAL A 66 -0.11 6.82 -15.03
C VAL A 66 -1.28 7.79 -14.98
N TRP A 67 -2.41 7.36 -15.53
CA TRP A 67 -3.67 8.07 -15.33
C TRP A 67 -4.15 7.91 -13.90
N SER A 68 -4.62 9.02 -13.34
CA SER A 68 -5.16 9.14 -12.00
C SER A 68 -6.34 10.09 -11.99
N TYR A 69 -7.24 9.94 -11.02
CA TYR A 69 -8.41 10.79 -10.84
C TYR A 69 -8.21 11.76 -9.67
N ASN A 70 -8.29 13.05 -9.95
CA ASN A 70 -8.27 14.09 -8.93
C ASN A 70 -9.68 14.29 -8.39
N ILE A 71 -9.95 13.77 -7.19
CA ILE A 71 -11.29 13.80 -6.57
C ILE A 71 -11.77 15.23 -6.32
N PRO A 72 -10.98 16.16 -5.73
CA PRO A 72 -11.40 17.54 -5.53
C PRO A 72 -11.74 18.29 -6.81
N GLU A 73 -10.97 18.07 -7.88
CA GLU A 73 -11.13 18.77 -9.16
C GLU A 73 -12.05 18.01 -10.13
N GLN A 74 -12.45 16.78 -9.78
CA GLN A 74 -13.28 15.89 -10.58
C GLN A 74 -12.78 15.71 -12.02
N ARG A 75 -11.47 15.53 -12.19
CA ARG A 75 -10.83 15.36 -13.49
C ARG A 75 -9.74 14.28 -13.48
N TYR A 76 -9.52 13.68 -14.63
CA TYR A 76 -8.42 12.77 -14.87
C TYR A 76 -7.13 13.56 -15.20
N GLN A 77 -6.00 13.06 -14.74
CA GLN A 77 -4.69 13.69 -14.94
C GLN A 77 -3.58 12.65 -14.88
N PHE A 78 -2.42 12.96 -15.47
CA PHE A 78 -1.24 12.15 -15.31
C PHE A 78 -0.54 12.46 -13.98
N LYS A 79 -0.08 11.42 -13.31
CA LYS A 79 0.75 11.50 -12.12
C LYS A 79 1.90 10.53 -12.21
N THR A 80 3.02 10.89 -11.59
CA THR A 80 4.14 9.98 -11.42
C THR A 80 3.77 8.89 -10.43
N ALA A 81 4.09 7.66 -10.80
CA ALA A 81 3.85 6.48 -9.99
C ALA A 81 5.10 5.61 -9.89
N LYS A 82 5.21 4.90 -8.79
CA LYS A 82 6.21 3.85 -8.59
C LYS A 82 5.49 2.52 -8.40
N VAL A 83 5.89 1.51 -9.17
CA VAL A 83 5.39 0.14 -8.98
C VAL A 83 6.17 -0.52 -7.85
N ILE A 84 5.45 -1.20 -6.96
CA ILE A 84 5.98 -1.87 -5.79
C ILE A 84 5.62 -3.36 -5.88
N TYR A 85 6.61 -4.23 -5.69
CA TYR A 85 6.37 -5.65 -5.48
C TYR A 85 5.95 -5.89 -4.02
N SER A 86 4.80 -6.50 -3.82
CA SER A 86 4.16 -6.69 -2.52
C SER A 86 4.29 -8.11 -1.96
N GLY A 87 5.10 -8.95 -2.60
CA GLY A 87 5.26 -10.36 -2.22
C GLY A 87 4.16 -11.25 -2.82
N LYS A 88 4.13 -12.50 -2.36
CA LYS A 88 3.07 -13.46 -2.76
C LYS A 88 1.86 -13.29 -1.87
N LYS A 89 0.69 -13.18 -2.48
CA LYS A 89 -0.59 -13.02 -1.78
C LYS A 89 -1.68 -13.85 -2.44
N GLU A 90 -2.72 -14.13 -1.68
CA GLU A 90 -3.94 -14.73 -2.17
C GLU A 90 -4.75 -13.68 -2.93
N LEU A 91 -5.00 -13.95 -4.20
CA LEU A 91 -5.79 -13.10 -5.09
C LEU A 91 -7.12 -13.77 -5.41
N TYR A 92 -8.15 -12.97 -5.45
CA TYR A 92 -9.51 -13.34 -5.80
C TYR A 92 -9.84 -12.80 -7.17
N THR A 93 -10.56 -13.60 -7.97
CA THR A 93 -10.93 -13.21 -9.32
C THR A 93 -12.32 -12.58 -9.33
N TYR A 94 -12.37 -11.32 -9.71
CA TYR A 94 -13.61 -10.57 -9.93
C TYR A 94 -13.86 -10.37 -11.43
N GLU A 95 -15.11 -10.29 -11.82
CA GLU A 95 -15.48 -9.93 -13.18
C GLU A 95 -16.02 -8.50 -13.21
N VAL A 96 -15.39 -7.66 -14.02
CA VAL A 96 -15.79 -6.27 -14.25
C VAL A 96 -16.02 -6.11 -15.75
N GLU A 97 -17.26 -5.87 -16.15
CA GLU A 97 -17.67 -5.72 -17.57
C GLU A 97 -17.18 -6.86 -18.49
N GLY A 98 -17.27 -8.10 -18.01
CA GLY A 98 -16.90 -9.29 -18.78
C GLY A 98 -15.40 -9.59 -18.78
N ARG A 99 -14.59 -8.84 -18.05
CA ARG A 99 -13.16 -9.10 -17.89
C ARG A 99 -12.80 -9.51 -16.47
N GLN A 100 -11.92 -10.49 -16.36
CA GLN A 100 -11.42 -10.95 -15.08
C GLN A 100 -10.35 -10.01 -14.54
N LEU A 101 -10.42 -9.72 -13.25
CA LEU A 101 -9.47 -8.93 -12.48
C LEU A 101 -9.06 -9.72 -11.24
N SER A 102 -7.78 -10.07 -11.14
CA SER A 102 -7.22 -10.78 -9.99
C SER A 102 -6.61 -9.80 -9.01
N VAL A 103 -7.18 -9.72 -7.80
CA VAL A 103 -6.90 -8.67 -6.83
C VAL A 103 -7.08 -9.20 -5.41
N THR A 104 -6.40 -8.60 -4.42
CA THR A 104 -6.66 -8.88 -3.00
C THR A 104 -8.09 -8.47 -2.63
N ASN A 105 -8.70 -9.24 -1.74
CA ASN A 105 -10.13 -9.13 -1.42
C ASN A 105 -10.54 -7.82 -0.72
N ASP A 106 -9.57 -7.12 -0.17
CA ASP A 106 -9.70 -5.85 0.55
C ASP A 106 -9.34 -4.61 -0.28
N HIS A 107 -8.93 -4.80 -1.56
CA HIS A 107 -8.51 -3.68 -2.42
C HIS A 107 -9.65 -2.68 -2.62
N GLU A 108 -9.37 -1.40 -2.40
CA GLU A 108 -10.37 -0.34 -2.46
C GLU A 108 -10.48 0.28 -3.85
N PHE A 109 -11.71 0.44 -4.31
CA PHE A 109 -12.07 1.11 -5.55
C PHE A 109 -12.96 2.31 -5.28
N LEU A 110 -12.85 3.34 -6.13
CA LEU A 110 -13.67 4.54 -6.00
C LEU A 110 -15.05 4.27 -6.58
N THR A 111 -16.06 4.24 -5.73
CA THR A 111 -17.47 4.14 -6.14
C THR A 111 -18.07 5.52 -6.40
N LEU A 112 -19.15 5.60 -7.18
CA LEU A 112 -19.81 6.87 -7.48
C LEU A 112 -20.53 7.46 -6.27
N GLU A 113 -21.11 6.61 -5.42
CA GLU A 113 -22.02 7.04 -4.34
C GLU A 113 -21.36 7.02 -2.95
N HIS A 114 -20.38 6.13 -2.73
CA HIS A 114 -19.91 5.82 -1.39
C HIS A 114 -18.40 6.10 -1.16
N GLY A 115 -17.71 6.74 -2.13
CA GLY A 115 -16.28 6.94 -2.05
C GLY A 115 -15.50 5.62 -2.22
N TYR A 116 -14.34 5.49 -1.59
CA TYR A 116 -13.55 4.27 -1.63
C TYR A 116 -14.18 3.15 -0.81
N ARG A 117 -14.30 1.96 -1.42
CA ARG A 117 -14.80 0.74 -0.78
C ARG A 117 -13.97 -0.47 -1.19
N PRO A 118 -13.71 -1.41 -0.24
CA PRO A 118 -13.11 -2.70 -0.55
C PRO A 118 -13.95 -3.45 -1.59
N ILE A 119 -13.29 -4.14 -2.52
CA ILE A 119 -13.97 -4.82 -3.63
C ILE A 119 -14.99 -5.86 -3.15
N ASN A 120 -14.69 -6.57 -2.03
CA ASN A 120 -15.60 -7.54 -1.42
C ASN A 120 -16.85 -6.91 -0.74
N GLN A 121 -16.90 -5.58 -0.65
CA GLN A 121 -18.04 -4.83 -0.10
C GLN A 121 -18.81 -4.05 -1.17
N ILE A 122 -18.35 -4.09 -2.42
CA ILE A 122 -19.03 -3.46 -3.56
C ILE A 122 -20.12 -4.43 -4.03
N GLY A 123 -21.37 -3.97 -3.96
CA GLY A 123 -22.52 -4.77 -4.37
C GLY A 123 -22.77 -4.72 -5.87
N ILE A 124 -23.57 -5.67 -6.34
CA ILE A 124 -23.97 -5.79 -7.78
C ILE A 124 -24.69 -4.54 -8.32
N ASN A 125 -25.24 -3.71 -7.44
CA ASN A 125 -25.92 -2.46 -7.80
C ASN A 125 -25.04 -1.21 -7.64
N ASP A 126 -23.84 -1.37 -7.08
CA ASP A 126 -22.90 -0.26 -6.94
C ASP A 126 -22.17 -0.01 -8.26
N PHE A 127 -21.83 1.26 -8.49
CA PHE A 127 -21.05 1.64 -9.65
C PHE A 127 -19.67 2.09 -9.23
N ILE A 128 -18.64 1.53 -9.87
CA ILE A 128 -17.25 1.95 -9.71
C ILE A 128 -16.99 3.09 -10.70
N ARG A 129 -16.32 4.14 -10.25
CA ARG A 129 -15.87 5.24 -11.11
C ARG A 129 -14.80 4.73 -12.08
N GLY A 130 -14.95 5.07 -13.33
CA GLY A 130 -14.01 4.64 -14.35
C GLY A 130 -13.94 5.61 -15.52
N VAL A 131 -13.15 5.24 -16.49
CA VAL A 131 -12.93 5.98 -17.74
C VAL A 131 -13.16 5.08 -18.93
N ARG A 132 -13.65 5.66 -19.99
CA ARG A 132 -13.71 5.06 -21.33
C ARG A 132 -13.12 6.02 -22.35
N ALA A 133 -12.32 5.52 -23.27
CA ALA A 133 -11.76 6.28 -24.36
C ALA A 133 -11.65 5.43 -25.63
N GLU A 134 -11.87 6.05 -26.79
CA GLU A 134 -11.60 5.43 -28.09
C GLU A 134 -10.09 5.40 -28.37
N ILE A 135 -9.63 4.34 -29.03
CA ILE A 135 -8.21 4.21 -29.38
C ILE A 135 -7.87 5.28 -30.43
N GLY A 136 -6.84 6.07 -30.15
CA GLY A 136 -6.36 7.13 -31.06
C GLY A 136 -6.98 8.51 -30.83
N THR A 137 -7.89 8.65 -29.86
CA THR A 137 -8.38 9.96 -29.44
C THR A 137 -7.33 10.67 -28.56
N ASP A 138 -7.33 12.00 -28.65
CA ASP A 138 -6.48 12.80 -27.79
C ASP A 138 -6.92 12.63 -26.34
N TYR A 139 -5.98 12.50 -25.42
CA TYR A 139 -6.21 12.19 -24.00
C TYR A 139 -7.08 13.23 -23.25
N GLN A 140 -7.43 14.32 -23.91
CA GLN A 140 -8.35 15.33 -23.37
C GLN A 140 -9.82 14.90 -23.43
N ASP A 141 -10.13 13.86 -24.19
CA ASP A 141 -11.49 13.36 -24.41
C ASP A 141 -11.80 12.07 -23.63
N LEU A 142 -11.16 11.89 -22.47
CA LEU A 142 -11.52 10.82 -21.55
C LEU A 142 -12.91 11.06 -20.97
N PHE A 143 -13.82 10.17 -21.30
CA PHE A 143 -15.19 10.20 -20.76
C PHE A 143 -15.25 9.51 -19.41
N GLU A 144 -15.84 10.19 -18.43
CA GLU A 144 -16.23 9.54 -17.19
C GLU A 144 -17.24 8.44 -17.49
N SER A 145 -16.99 7.25 -16.97
CA SER A 145 -17.89 6.11 -17.11
C SER A 145 -18.15 5.46 -15.75
N ALA A 146 -19.33 4.86 -15.63
CA ALA A 146 -19.73 4.08 -14.49
C ALA A 146 -19.65 2.59 -14.85
N HIS A 147 -18.88 1.83 -14.08
CA HIS A 147 -18.68 0.40 -14.28
C HIS A 147 -19.36 -0.39 -13.18
N LYS A 148 -20.16 -1.39 -13.54
CA LYS A 148 -20.73 -2.34 -12.61
C LYS A 148 -19.73 -3.47 -12.33
N LEU A 149 -19.51 -3.72 -11.06
CA LEU A 149 -18.92 -4.98 -10.64
C LEU A 149 -19.97 -6.07 -10.82
N ILE A 150 -19.66 -7.10 -11.60
CA ILE A 150 -20.65 -8.11 -11.92
C ILE A 150 -20.65 -9.19 -10.85
N MET A 151 -19.51 -9.76 -10.45
CA MET A 151 -19.45 -10.76 -9.37
C MET A 151 -18.01 -11.13 -8.99
N LEU A 152 -17.82 -11.55 -7.75
CA LEU A 152 -16.74 -12.47 -7.38
C LEU A 152 -16.97 -13.79 -8.15
N ARG A 153 -15.94 -14.27 -8.82
CA ARG A 153 -15.98 -15.55 -9.52
C ARG A 153 -15.77 -16.68 -8.50
N GLU A 154 -16.87 -17.12 -7.88
CA GLU A 154 -16.85 -18.23 -6.91
C GLU A 154 -16.47 -19.58 -7.53
N ASP A 155 -16.55 -19.69 -8.86
CA ASP A 155 -16.12 -20.86 -9.62
C ASP A 155 -14.60 -20.91 -9.86
N ILE A 156 -13.87 -19.89 -9.44
CA ILE A 156 -12.39 -19.81 -9.52
C ILE A 156 -11.84 -19.72 -8.11
N ASP A 157 -11.09 -20.75 -7.71
CA ASP A 157 -10.40 -20.73 -6.42
C ASP A 157 -9.38 -19.59 -6.35
N PRO A 158 -9.22 -18.96 -5.17
CA PRO A 158 -8.18 -17.94 -4.97
C PRO A 158 -6.78 -18.53 -5.24
N VAL A 159 -5.93 -17.74 -5.90
CA VAL A 159 -4.58 -18.17 -6.28
C VAL A 159 -3.54 -17.36 -5.54
N THR A 160 -2.54 -18.01 -4.96
CA THR A 160 -1.39 -17.34 -4.34
C THR A 160 -0.32 -17.07 -5.40
N GLU A 161 -0.14 -15.81 -5.76
CA GLU A 161 0.83 -15.39 -6.77
C GLU A 161 1.56 -14.08 -6.42
N ASP A 162 2.54 -13.72 -7.26
CA ASP A 162 3.29 -12.48 -7.09
C ASP A 162 2.39 -11.27 -7.31
N CYS A 163 2.36 -10.39 -6.32
CA CYS A 163 1.50 -9.23 -6.28
C CYS A 163 2.26 -7.93 -6.46
N TYR A 164 1.59 -6.99 -7.12
CA TYR A 164 2.11 -5.67 -7.41
C TYR A 164 1.06 -4.59 -7.11
N THR A 165 1.55 -3.41 -6.75
CA THR A 165 0.71 -2.24 -6.55
C THR A 165 1.43 -0.98 -7.03
N LEU A 166 0.68 0.12 -7.13
CA LEU A 166 1.26 1.43 -7.43
C LEU A 166 1.18 2.36 -6.22
N GLN A 167 2.22 3.17 -6.10
CA GLN A 167 2.20 4.38 -5.31
C GLN A 167 2.19 5.57 -6.25
N VAL A 168 1.08 6.30 -6.28
CA VAL A 168 0.86 7.48 -7.10
C VAL A 168 0.91 8.71 -6.22
N GLU A 169 1.69 9.70 -6.63
CA GLU A 169 1.84 10.94 -5.88
C GLU A 169 0.55 11.78 -5.89
N GLU A 170 0.27 12.47 -4.79
CA GLU A 170 -0.81 13.43 -4.57
C GLU A 170 -2.23 12.84 -4.60
N THR A 171 -2.63 12.14 -5.65
CA THR A 171 -4.00 11.66 -5.87
C THR A 171 -4.33 10.36 -5.15
N ASN A 172 -3.31 9.56 -4.86
CA ASN A 172 -3.42 8.27 -4.18
C ASN A 172 -4.36 7.27 -4.89
N ASN A 173 -4.44 7.32 -6.22
CA ASN A 173 -5.19 6.36 -7.04
C ASN A 173 -4.64 6.29 -8.46
N TYR A 174 -5.08 5.29 -9.20
CA TYR A 174 -4.70 5.04 -10.59
C TYR A 174 -5.79 4.30 -11.34
N ILE A 175 -5.69 4.25 -12.66
CA ILE A 175 -6.64 3.56 -13.53
C ILE A 175 -6.12 2.15 -13.84
N VAL A 176 -6.91 1.15 -13.46
CA VAL A 176 -6.73 -0.25 -13.84
C VAL A 176 -7.59 -0.53 -15.05
N ILE A 177 -7.02 -1.08 -16.13
CA ILE A 177 -7.74 -1.37 -17.37
C ILE A 177 -8.60 -2.62 -17.17
N THR A 178 -9.89 -2.48 -17.42
CA THR A 178 -10.88 -3.55 -17.33
C THR A 178 -11.38 -4.01 -18.70
N HIS A 179 -11.20 -3.21 -19.75
CA HIS A 179 -11.50 -3.61 -21.12
C HIS A 179 -10.51 -2.98 -22.09
N PHE A 180 -10.17 -3.73 -23.12
CA PHE A 180 -9.31 -3.28 -24.21
C PHE A 180 -9.61 -4.10 -25.47
N ASP A 181 -9.96 -3.42 -26.56
CA ASP A 181 -10.11 -4.00 -27.89
C ASP A 181 -9.53 -3.05 -28.96
N ASN A 182 -9.91 -3.21 -30.22
CA ASN A 182 -9.41 -2.37 -31.32
C ASN A 182 -10.12 -1.02 -31.43
N GLU A 183 -11.20 -0.79 -30.70
CA GLU A 183 -12.05 0.39 -30.81
C GLU A 183 -11.92 1.30 -29.59
N TYR A 184 -11.93 0.73 -28.38
CA TYR A 184 -11.86 1.49 -27.15
C TYR A 184 -11.16 0.71 -26.01
N TYR A 185 -10.80 1.42 -24.98
CA TYR A 185 -10.44 0.84 -23.68
C TYR A 185 -11.28 1.47 -22.58
N SER A 186 -11.47 0.71 -21.51
CA SER A 186 -12.07 1.21 -20.28
C SER A 186 -11.26 0.75 -19.08
N GLY A 187 -11.40 1.48 -17.98
CA GLY A 187 -10.72 1.17 -16.74
C GLY A 187 -11.43 1.78 -15.55
N ILE A 188 -11.10 1.29 -14.38
CA ILE A 188 -11.68 1.70 -13.09
C ILE A 188 -10.64 2.33 -12.18
N VAL A 189 -11.10 3.23 -11.31
CA VAL A 189 -10.24 3.93 -10.36
C VAL A 189 -10.00 3.05 -9.15
N ALA A 190 -8.77 2.53 -9.05
CA ALA A 190 -8.27 1.80 -7.90
C ALA A 190 -7.50 2.75 -6.97
N LYS A 191 -7.63 2.55 -5.66
CA LYS A 191 -6.85 3.29 -4.67
C LYS A 191 -5.40 2.83 -4.68
N ASN A 192 -4.47 3.71 -4.33
CA ASN A 192 -3.12 3.28 -3.98
C ASN A 192 -3.19 2.24 -2.86
N CYS A 193 -2.24 1.32 -2.89
CA CYS A 193 -1.96 0.46 -1.76
C CYS A 193 -1.92 1.26 -0.46
N GLY A 194 -2.50 0.70 0.58
CA GLY A 194 -2.32 1.21 1.93
C GLY A 194 -0.83 1.31 2.30
N ASP A 195 -0.52 2.16 3.26
CA ASP A 195 0.85 2.29 3.75
C ASP A 195 1.39 0.92 4.22
N VAL A 196 2.63 0.60 3.87
CA VAL A 196 3.34 -0.61 4.32
C VAL A 196 4.55 -0.19 5.12
N MET A 197 4.69 -0.76 6.29
CA MET A 197 5.83 -0.50 7.16
C MET A 197 6.55 -1.81 7.51
N LYS A 198 7.83 -1.86 7.20
CA LYS A 198 8.77 -2.83 7.74
C LYS A 198 9.58 -2.15 8.84
N LEU A 199 9.45 -2.62 10.08
CA LEU A 199 10.25 -2.16 11.21
C LEU A 199 11.10 -3.32 11.72
N GLN A 200 12.37 -3.08 11.99
CA GLN A 200 13.30 -4.06 12.54
C GLN A 200 13.94 -3.49 13.79
N ILE A 201 14.07 -4.34 14.81
CA ILE A 201 14.75 -4.02 16.07
C ILE A 201 15.88 -5.01 16.30
N GLU A 202 17.01 -4.52 16.82
CA GLU A 202 18.10 -5.35 17.35
C GLU A 202 18.09 -5.23 18.87
N VAL A 203 18.06 -6.36 19.57
CA VAL A 203 17.86 -6.45 21.02
C VAL A 203 19.11 -7.06 21.66
N ASP A 204 19.57 -6.49 22.78
CA ASP A 204 20.70 -7.00 23.53
C ASP A 204 20.31 -8.12 24.55
N GLU A 205 21.29 -8.58 25.32
CA GLU A 205 21.10 -9.63 26.32
C GLU A 205 20.20 -9.21 27.49
N ASN A 206 20.03 -7.91 27.72
CA ASN A 206 19.19 -7.33 28.76
C ASN A 206 17.76 -7.00 28.26
N GLU A 207 17.38 -7.50 27.08
CA GLU A 207 16.11 -7.19 26.40
C GLU A 207 15.95 -5.70 26.05
N LYS A 208 17.06 -4.97 25.90
CA LYS A 208 17.06 -3.57 25.50
C LYS A 208 17.24 -3.46 23.99
N ILE A 209 16.46 -2.61 23.33
CA ILE A 209 16.54 -2.33 21.90
C ILE A 209 17.73 -1.39 21.65
N VAL A 210 18.79 -1.92 21.05
CA VAL A 210 20.05 -1.18 20.81
C VAL A 210 20.09 -0.54 19.42
N ASP A 211 19.34 -1.06 18.46
CA ASP A 211 19.13 -0.41 17.15
C ASP A 211 17.75 -0.71 16.62
N ALA A 212 17.24 0.22 15.81
CA ALA A 212 15.98 0.08 15.09
C ALA A 212 16.10 0.68 13.70
N LYS A 213 15.56 -0.01 12.69
CA LYS A 213 15.53 0.44 11.30
C LYS A 213 14.16 0.26 10.70
N PHE A 214 13.82 1.10 9.73
CA PHE A 214 12.58 0.95 9.01
C PHE A 214 12.74 1.13 7.50
N LEU A 215 11.82 0.51 6.78
CA LEU A 215 11.49 0.83 5.39
C LEU A 215 9.97 0.98 5.30
N THR A 216 9.52 2.14 4.86
CA THR A 216 8.11 2.45 4.70
C THR A 216 7.83 2.81 3.26
N PHE A 217 6.76 2.23 2.73
CA PHE A 217 6.16 2.63 1.47
C PHE A 217 4.79 3.20 1.83
N GLY A 218 4.59 4.50 1.55
CA GLY A 218 3.38 5.17 1.98
C GLY A 218 3.45 6.68 1.87
N CYS A 219 2.48 7.35 2.47
CA CYS A 219 2.41 8.81 2.46
C CYS A 219 3.45 9.44 3.42
N GLY A 220 3.62 10.77 3.35
CA GLY A 220 4.55 11.49 4.22
C GLY A 220 4.30 11.28 5.72
N SER A 221 3.02 11.13 6.13
CA SER A 221 2.68 10.79 7.52
C SER A 221 3.14 9.39 7.91
N ALA A 222 3.07 8.39 7.00
CA ALA A 222 3.56 7.04 7.27
C ALA A 222 5.08 7.03 7.45
N LEU A 223 5.80 7.77 6.59
CA LEU A 223 7.24 7.94 6.71
C LEU A 223 7.62 8.62 8.04
N ALA A 224 6.90 9.70 8.40
CA ALA A 224 7.14 10.42 9.65
C ALA A 224 6.84 9.53 10.87
N SER A 225 5.71 8.81 10.89
CA SER A 225 5.36 7.88 11.98
C SER A 225 6.39 6.77 12.13
N SER A 226 6.92 6.22 11.03
CA SER A 226 7.97 5.20 11.05
C SER A 226 9.30 5.74 11.61
N SER A 227 9.68 6.92 11.17
CA SER A 227 10.89 7.60 11.63
C SER A 227 10.82 7.86 13.14
N LEU A 228 9.73 8.45 13.63
CA LEU A 228 9.49 8.71 15.06
C LEU A 228 9.46 7.41 15.87
N ALA A 229 8.74 6.39 15.41
CA ALA A 229 8.65 5.11 16.09
C ALA A 229 10.03 4.47 16.31
N THR A 230 10.92 4.53 15.31
CA THR A 230 12.28 4.00 15.44
C THR A 230 13.17 4.82 16.35
N GLU A 231 12.93 6.11 16.52
CA GLU A 231 13.63 6.91 17.53
C GLU A 231 13.17 6.53 18.96
N TRP A 232 11.86 6.40 19.15
CA TRP A 232 11.31 6.13 20.46
C TRP A 232 11.66 4.75 21.00
N VAL A 233 11.63 3.71 20.16
CA VAL A 233 11.94 2.35 20.63
C VAL A 233 13.41 2.14 20.98
N LYS A 234 14.33 2.95 20.47
CA LYS A 234 15.75 2.85 20.83
C LYS A 234 15.95 3.16 22.31
N ASP A 235 16.82 2.39 22.91
CA ASP A 235 17.13 2.45 24.33
C ASP A 235 16.01 2.01 25.30
N MET A 236 14.82 1.66 24.80
CA MET A 236 13.75 1.02 25.57
C MET A 236 13.97 -0.49 25.69
N THR A 237 13.43 -1.10 26.73
CA THR A 237 13.23 -2.55 26.77
C THR A 237 12.09 -2.96 25.84
N VAL A 238 12.05 -4.22 25.43
CA VAL A 238 10.96 -4.72 24.56
C VAL A 238 9.59 -4.58 25.21
N ASP A 239 9.50 -4.65 26.56
CA ASP A 239 8.23 -4.46 27.27
C ASP A 239 7.80 -2.98 27.32
N GLU A 240 8.75 -2.05 27.52
CA GLU A 240 8.47 -0.61 27.44
C GLU A 240 8.01 -0.22 26.03
N ALA A 241 8.68 -0.72 24.98
CA ALA A 241 8.31 -0.44 23.59
C ALA A 241 6.90 -0.92 23.23
N LEU A 242 6.38 -1.99 23.86
CA LEU A 242 5.00 -2.45 23.70
C LEU A 242 3.96 -1.47 24.30
N SER A 243 4.37 -0.54 25.15
CA SER A 243 3.47 0.45 25.74
C SER A 243 3.21 1.65 24.83
N ILE A 244 3.99 1.83 23.76
CA ILE A 244 3.79 2.89 22.77
C ILE A 244 2.47 2.67 22.04
N ARG A 245 1.61 3.68 22.05
CA ARG A 245 0.30 3.66 21.40
C ARG A 245 0.27 4.58 20.19
N ASN A 246 -0.58 4.24 19.24
CA ASN A 246 -0.80 5.08 18.06
C ASN A 246 -1.22 6.51 18.44
N THR A 247 -1.97 6.69 19.54
CA THR A 247 -2.39 8.01 20.05
C THR A 247 -1.18 8.88 20.40
N ASP A 248 -0.14 8.31 20.99
CA ASP A 248 1.05 9.04 21.39
C ASP A 248 1.79 9.58 20.14
N ILE A 249 1.84 8.77 19.06
CA ILE A 249 2.40 9.16 17.75
C ILE A 249 1.54 10.24 17.08
N VAL A 250 0.20 10.13 17.18
CA VAL A 250 -0.73 11.15 16.66
C VAL A 250 -0.50 12.49 17.33
N ASP A 251 -0.38 12.48 18.65
CA ASP A 251 -0.22 13.70 19.44
C ASP A 251 1.12 14.38 19.16
N GLU A 252 2.22 13.62 19.14
CA GLU A 252 3.57 14.13 18.85
C GLU A 252 3.67 14.74 17.45
N LEU A 253 3.19 14.02 16.44
CA LEU A 253 3.24 14.47 15.05
C LEU A 253 2.09 15.43 14.69
N SER A 254 1.14 15.65 15.58
CA SER A 254 -0.09 16.42 15.31
C SER A 254 -0.77 15.95 14.00
N LEU A 255 -0.98 14.62 13.87
CA LEU A 255 -1.53 14.03 12.66
C LEU A 255 -3.01 14.42 12.48
N PRO A 256 -3.43 14.82 11.27
CA PRO A 256 -4.84 15.07 11.02
C PRO A 256 -5.66 13.76 11.08
N PRO A 257 -6.96 13.82 11.42
CA PRO A 257 -7.81 12.63 11.59
C PRO A 257 -7.75 11.63 10.43
N VAL A 258 -7.63 12.12 9.20
CA VAL A 258 -7.54 11.29 7.98
C VAL A 258 -6.21 10.53 7.84
N LYS A 259 -5.23 10.80 8.72
CA LYS A 259 -3.88 10.18 8.70
C LYS A 259 -3.57 9.35 9.96
N ILE A 260 -4.54 9.15 10.85
CA ILE A 260 -4.38 8.34 12.06
C ILE A 260 -3.97 6.89 11.73
N HIS A 261 -4.43 6.34 10.60
CA HIS A 261 -4.03 4.99 10.16
C HIS A 261 -2.51 4.80 10.03
N CYS A 262 -1.74 5.87 9.73
CA CYS A 262 -0.28 5.79 9.65
C CYS A 262 0.38 5.53 11.01
N SER A 263 -0.19 6.09 12.10
CA SER A 263 0.28 5.84 13.46
C SER A 263 -0.10 4.45 13.97
N VAL A 264 -1.27 3.94 13.57
CA VAL A 264 -1.69 2.55 13.87
C VAL A 264 -0.70 1.57 13.26
N LEU A 265 -0.30 1.79 12.00
CA LEU A 265 0.73 0.96 11.37
C LEU A 265 2.05 0.97 12.14
N ALA A 266 2.47 2.11 12.68
CA ALA A 266 3.71 2.19 13.45
C ALA A 266 3.63 1.39 14.75
N GLU A 267 2.52 1.49 15.49
CA GLU A 267 2.25 0.68 16.68
C GLU A 267 2.26 -0.82 16.34
N ASP A 268 1.56 -1.22 15.29
CA ASP A 268 1.47 -2.62 14.86
C ASP A 268 2.83 -3.15 14.40
N ALA A 269 3.66 -2.32 13.73
CA ALA A 269 5.00 -2.70 13.32
C ALA A 269 5.94 -2.97 14.51
N ILE A 270 5.85 -2.15 15.56
CA ILE A 270 6.57 -2.37 16.82
C ILE A 270 6.16 -3.72 17.43
N LYS A 271 4.86 -3.94 17.60
CA LYS A 271 4.32 -5.20 18.16
C LYS A 271 4.76 -6.42 17.36
N ALA A 272 4.67 -6.34 16.03
CA ALA A 272 5.06 -7.43 15.14
C ALA A 272 6.58 -7.73 15.21
N ALA A 273 7.42 -6.69 15.28
CA ALA A 273 8.87 -6.86 15.41
C ALA A 273 9.25 -7.54 16.73
N ILE A 274 8.62 -7.15 17.83
CA ILE A 274 8.84 -7.75 19.15
C ILE A 274 8.35 -9.20 19.18
N ALA A 275 7.20 -9.49 18.58
CA ALA A 275 6.66 -10.85 18.47
C ALA A 275 7.61 -11.78 17.69
N ASP A 276 8.18 -11.32 16.56
CA ASP A 276 9.17 -12.08 15.78
C ASP A 276 10.46 -12.34 16.59
N TYR A 277 10.98 -11.32 17.28
CA TYR A 277 12.12 -11.46 18.17
C TYR A 277 11.87 -12.54 19.26
N ARG A 278 10.74 -12.45 19.98
CA ARG A 278 10.38 -13.40 21.04
C ARG A 278 10.24 -14.84 20.50
N LYS A 279 9.65 -14.99 19.33
CA LYS A 279 9.54 -16.29 18.66
C LYS A 279 10.92 -16.90 18.35
N LYS A 280 11.84 -16.12 17.81
CA LYS A 280 13.21 -16.56 17.51
C LYS A 280 13.96 -16.95 18.78
N LYS A 281 13.83 -16.16 19.83
CA LYS A 281 14.43 -16.45 21.15
C LYS A 281 13.95 -17.78 21.72
N GLN A 282 12.62 -18.02 21.70
CA GLN A 282 12.03 -19.29 22.16
C GLN A 282 12.52 -20.50 21.36
N LEU A 283 12.61 -20.38 20.03
CA LEU A 283 13.11 -21.46 19.17
C LEU A 283 14.57 -21.81 19.49
N LYS A 284 15.41 -20.82 19.76
CA LYS A 284 16.81 -21.02 20.13
C LYS A 284 16.94 -21.73 21.50
N GLU A 285 16.17 -21.31 22.47
CA GLU A 285 16.14 -21.96 23.80
C GLU A 285 15.73 -23.42 23.70
N THR A 286 14.75 -23.75 22.84
CA THR A 286 14.28 -25.14 22.62
C THR A 286 15.31 -26.01 21.87
N GLN A 287 16.18 -25.43 21.05
CA GLN A 287 17.22 -26.18 20.31
C GLN A 287 18.47 -26.45 21.15
N ASN A 288 18.64 -25.74 22.26
CA ASN A 288 19.79 -25.87 23.16
C ASN A 288 19.52 -26.81 24.36
N VAL A 289 18.33 -27.43 24.42
CA VAL A 289 17.92 -28.48 25.38
C VAL A 289 17.92 -29.85 24.70
#